data_74c12a0c6b799782a0b224693a65a02b
#
_entry.id   74c12a0c6b799782a0b224693a65a02b
#
_cell.length_a   1.000
_cell.length_b   1.000
_cell.length_c   1.000
_cell.angle_alpha   90.00
_cell.angle_beta   90.00
_cell.angle_gamma   90.00
#
_symmetry.space_group_name_H-M   'P 1'
#
loop_
_entity.id
_entity.type
_entity.pdbx_description
1 polymer ?
#
loop_
_entity_poly.entity_id
_entity_poly.type
_entity_poly.pdbx_seq_one_letter_code
_entity_poly.pdbx_strand_id
1 'polypeptide(L)'
;MSRRQNARKSGASPVYDYLVVGAGSAGCVLAARLSEDPTVRVALIESGGPDRRTKPEIRIPAAFPKLFGTPYDWNFHTSKQEALDGRELYWPRGHMLGGSSSMNAMMWVRGHRDDYDAWGEAAGHEWSYDEFVRYFRRAERWTGHTPAHTVYGTAGPLFISPPRDPNALTGAFMDACREAGIDELPELNGPDHSGCALTPLNQRRGRRWSAADGYLAPAGRRPNLDILTGARVRRLRYDAAGERIVGVEADGVPGALTARREVILAAGAIGSPHLLMHSGIGDPDTLRAAGITPRVTSPEVGHNLKDHLSTAVTMRCTCPTTLTGADTPANLARFLLAGRGPLTSNVAEAVAFVRSAPGLDAPDLELIFAPVPFIDHGLTPPTEHGLTIGVVLLQPASSGRITPAGSDPADGPRIDAGYLTDEADLRRIVAGVRKAENLFTGRALSPYTSGPMGHYPGVVGDDELIASLRGSLETLYHPTGTCRMGRDRGSVTDPRLRVRGVAGLRVVDASVMPNITRGHTHAPTVALAEKAAELVREDARQGS
;
A
#
# COMPACT_ATOMS: atom_id res chain seq x y z
N MET A 1 -35.45 9.87 9.96
CA MET A 1 -35.23 10.76 8.81
C MET A 1 -34.22 11.82 9.20
N SER A 2 -32.99 11.73 8.69
CA SER A 2 -31.83 12.49 9.17
C SER A 2 -31.71 13.83 8.43
N ARG A 3 -31.01 14.82 9.05
CA ARG A 3 -30.62 16.10 8.44
C ARG A 3 -30.01 15.97 7.00
N ARG A 4 -29.59 14.76 6.59
CA ARG A 4 -29.12 14.42 5.24
C ARG A 4 -30.15 14.65 4.13
N GLN A 5 -31.46 14.62 4.41
CA GLN A 5 -32.51 14.90 3.41
C GLN A 5 -32.84 16.38 3.27
N ASN A 6 -32.52 17.22 4.25
CA ASN A 6 -32.81 18.67 4.19
C ASN A 6 -31.75 19.47 3.43
N ALA A 7 -30.47 19.05 3.41
CA ALA A 7 -29.42 19.69 2.59
C ALA A 7 -29.67 19.54 1.07
N ARG A 8 -30.37 18.47 0.66
CA ARG A 8 -30.81 18.27 -0.74
C ARG A 8 -31.87 19.26 -1.23
N LYS A 9 -32.52 20.04 -0.32
CA LYS A 9 -33.59 20.98 -0.68
C LYS A 9 -33.17 22.45 -0.85
N SER A 10 -31.93 22.79 -0.43
CA SER A 10 -31.45 24.19 -0.47
C SER A 10 -30.48 24.45 -1.61
N GLY A 11 -30.57 24.15 -2.78
CA GLY A 11 -29.74 24.47 -3.97
C GLY A 11 -28.30 25.00 -3.79
N ALA A 12 -27.84 25.19 -2.56
CA ALA A 12 -26.51 25.66 -2.20
C ALA A 12 -25.52 24.47 -2.08
N SER A 13 -24.38 24.58 -2.77
CA SER A 13 -23.29 23.62 -2.67
C SER A 13 -22.79 23.52 -1.21
N PRO A 14 -22.62 22.30 -0.66
CA PRO A 14 -22.16 22.14 0.71
C PRO A 14 -20.72 22.65 0.88
N VAL A 15 -20.48 23.37 1.98
CA VAL A 15 -19.18 23.95 2.32
C VAL A 15 -18.61 23.20 3.52
N TYR A 16 -17.37 22.77 3.41
CA TYR A 16 -16.60 22.05 4.43
C TYR A 16 -15.36 22.84 4.82
N ASP A 17 -14.76 22.53 5.95
CA ASP A 17 -13.43 23.05 6.29
C ASP A 17 -12.36 22.30 5.50
N TYR A 18 -12.47 20.97 5.43
CA TYR A 18 -11.57 20.12 4.67
C TYR A 18 -12.32 19.18 3.74
N LEU A 19 -11.81 19.03 2.52
CA LEU A 19 -12.18 17.99 1.59
C LEU A 19 -11.04 16.99 1.48
N VAL A 20 -11.27 15.74 1.88
CA VAL A 20 -10.30 14.63 1.77
C VAL A 20 -10.69 13.78 0.57
N VAL A 21 -9.84 13.70 -0.44
CA VAL A 21 -10.09 13.00 -1.71
C VAL A 21 -9.41 11.63 -1.70
N GLY A 22 -10.21 10.57 -1.71
CA GLY A 22 -9.80 9.17 -1.58
C GLY A 22 -9.96 8.65 -0.15
N ALA A 23 -10.76 7.59 0.01
CA ALA A 23 -10.97 6.91 1.29
C ALA A 23 -10.07 5.67 1.44
N GLY A 24 -8.83 5.76 0.96
CA GLY A 24 -7.77 4.75 1.15
C GLY A 24 -7.19 4.78 2.56
N SER A 25 -6.00 4.17 2.73
CA SER A 25 -5.29 4.09 4.01
C SER A 25 -5.13 5.46 4.67
N ALA A 26 -4.60 6.44 3.93
CA ALA A 26 -4.37 7.79 4.45
C ALA A 26 -5.67 8.59 4.65
N GLY A 27 -6.57 8.56 3.67
CA GLY A 27 -7.83 9.34 3.75
C GLY A 27 -8.72 8.89 4.91
N CYS A 28 -8.74 7.61 5.25
CA CYS A 28 -9.45 7.11 6.44
C CYS A 28 -8.89 7.72 7.74
N VAL A 29 -7.57 7.81 7.86
CA VAL A 29 -6.89 8.42 9.02
C VAL A 29 -7.22 9.91 9.09
N LEU A 30 -7.01 10.64 8.00
CA LEU A 30 -7.23 12.09 7.94
C LEU A 30 -8.68 12.45 8.29
N ALA A 31 -9.65 11.79 7.66
CA ALA A 31 -11.07 12.06 7.93
C ALA A 31 -11.42 11.79 9.40
N ALA A 32 -10.91 10.70 9.97
CA ALA A 32 -11.14 10.38 11.36
C ALA A 32 -10.48 11.40 12.30
N ARG A 33 -9.22 11.76 12.06
CA ARG A 33 -8.47 12.69 12.92
C ARG A 33 -8.97 14.12 12.83
N LEU A 34 -9.20 14.63 11.63
CA LEU A 34 -9.65 16.02 11.45
C LEU A 34 -11.06 16.24 12.00
N SER A 35 -11.94 15.24 11.95
CA SER A 35 -13.29 15.32 12.51
C SER A 35 -13.37 15.07 14.02
N GLU A 36 -12.25 14.89 14.75
CA GLU A 36 -12.23 14.82 16.22
C GLU A 36 -12.68 16.15 16.85
N ASP A 37 -12.37 17.28 16.22
CA ASP A 37 -12.91 18.57 16.59
C ASP A 37 -14.32 18.72 16.03
N PRO A 38 -15.37 18.83 16.87
CA PRO A 38 -16.76 18.90 16.42
C PRO A 38 -17.09 20.19 15.67
N THR A 39 -16.25 21.22 15.77
CA THR A 39 -16.43 22.50 15.05
C THR A 39 -15.90 22.44 13.60
N VAL A 40 -15.06 21.46 13.28
CA VAL A 40 -14.46 21.26 11.96
C VAL A 40 -15.32 20.32 11.13
N ARG A 41 -15.80 20.80 9.98
CA ARG A 41 -16.56 19.98 9.03
C ARG A 41 -15.68 19.36 7.98
N VAL A 42 -15.76 18.03 7.84
CA VAL A 42 -14.93 17.23 6.92
C VAL A 42 -15.84 16.48 5.94
N ALA A 43 -15.49 16.50 4.65
CA ALA A 43 -16.00 15.53 3.69
C ALA A 43 -14.88 14.59 3.25
N LEU A 44 -15.16 13.30 3.32
CA LEU A 44 -14.33 12.23 2.75
C LEU A 44 -15.02 11.76 1.46
N ILE A 45 -14.30 11.83 0.34
CA ILE A 45 -14.83 11.58 -1.01
C ILE A 45 -14.18 10.33 -1.57
N GLU A 46 -14.97 9.32 -1.94
CA GLU A 46 -14.51 8.03 -2.45
C GLU A 46 -15.24 7.68 -3.74
N SER A 47 -14.50 7.30 -4.77
CA SER A 47 -15.05 6.88 -6.05
C SER A 47 -15.72 5.51 -6.00
N GLY A 48 -15.21 4.62 -5.15
CA GLY A 48 -15.80 3.30 -4.95
C GLY A 48 -17.14 3.33 -4.21
N GLY A 49 -17.87 2.23 -4.33
CA GLY A 49 -19.20 2.07 -3.76
C GLY A 49 -19.21 1.86 -2.24
N PRO A 50 -20.41 1.94 -1.60
CA PRO A 50 -20.58 1.76 -0.17
C PRO A 50 -20.52 0.30 0.31
N ASP A 51 -20.55 -0.67 -0.59
CA ASP A 51 -20.89 -2.09 -0.34
C ASP A 51 -19.81 -2.93 0.38
N ARG A 52 -18.73 -2.32 0.84
CA ARG A 52 -17.59 -3.00 1.45
C ARG A 52 -17.97 -4.03 2.54
N ARG A 53 -18.96 -3.70 3.39
CA ARG A 53 -19.28 -4.51 4.59
C ARG A 53 -20.09 -5.76 4.28
N THR A 54 -20.69 -5.88 3.12
CA THR A 54 -21.58 -6.98 2.73
C THR A 54 -20.85 -8.13 2.06
N LYS A 55 -19.56 -7.94 1.67
CA LYS A 55 -18.77 -8.94 0.92
C LYS A 55 -17.87 -9.76 1.85
N PRO A 56 -18.09 -11.08 1.96
CA PRO A 56 -17.27 -11.98 2.78
C PRO A 56 -15.79 -11.95 2.38
N GLU A 57 -15.48 -11.85 1.09
CA GLU A 57 -14.13 -11.87 0.53
C GLU A 57 -13.25 -10.73 1.06
N ILE A 58 -13.86 -9.58 1.40
CA ILE A 58 -13.13 -8.48 2.03
C ILE A 58 -12.71 -8.83 3.46
N ARG A 59 -13.49 -9.67 4.17
CA ARG A 59 -13.26 -9.99 5.59
C ARG A 59 -12.46 -11.25 5.81
N ILE A 60 -12.55 -12.22 4.87
CA ILE A 60 -11.82 -13.49 4.93
C ILE A 60 -10.39 -13.23 4.45
N PRO A 61 -9.38 -13.36 5.31
CA PRO A 61 -7.99 -13.05 4.94
C PRO A 61 -7.50 -13.84 3.72
N ALA A 62 -7.70 -15.16 3.70
CA ALA A 62 -7.27 -16.03 2.61
C ALA A 62 -7.96 -15.75 1.26
N ALA A 63 -9.04 -14.97 1.26
CA ALA A 63 -9.81 -14.67 0.05
C ALA A 63 -9.38 -13.38 -0.66
N PHE A 64 -8.32 -12.69 -0.23
CA PHE A 64 -7.95 -11.41 -0.83
C PHE A 64 -7.70 -11.46 -2.35
N PRO A 65 -7.15 -12.53 -2.96
CA PRO A 65 -6.99 -12.58 -4.42
C PRO A 65 -8.33 -12.59 -5.18
N LYS A 66 -9.41 -13.05 -4.54
CA LYS A 66 -10.76 -13.03 -5.15
C LYS A 66 -11.35 -11.63 -5.34
N LEU A 67 -10.67 -10.59 -4.81
CA LEU A 67 -11.05 -9.18 -5.01
C LEU A 67 -10.43 -8.58 -6.27
N PHE A 68 -9.39 -9.20 -6.81
CA PHE A 68 -8.68 -8.72 -8.00
C PHE A 68 -9.55 -8.86 -9.25
N GLY A 69 -9.47 -7.87 -10.16
CA GLY A 69 -10.27 -7.83 -11.37
C GLY A 69 -11.78 -7.66 -11.14
N THR A 70 -12.22 -7.32 -9.92
CA THR A 70 -13.64 -7.09 -9.59
C THR A 70 -13.96 -5.58 -9.54
N PRO A 71 -15.22 -5.17 -9.39
CA PRO A 71 -15.58 -3.75 -9.19
C PRO A 71 -14.95 -3.08 -7.96
N TYR A 72 -14.34 -3.85 -7.06
CA TYR A 72 -13.59 -3.37 -5.90
C TYR A 72 -12.14 -3.03 -6.23
N ASP A 73 -11.73 -3.20 -7.47
CA ASP A 73 -10.40 -2.97 -7.98
C ASP A 73 -10.43 -1.93 -9.10
N TRP A 74 -9.47 -1.00 -9.10
CA TRP A 74 -9.25 -0.06 -10.19
C TRP A 74 -8.79 -0.74 -11.48
N ASN A 75 -8.25 -1.97 -11.37
CA ASN A 75 -7.79 -2.79 -12.50
C ASN A 75 -6.77 -2.05 -13.39
N PHE A 76 -5.80 -1.37 -12.77
CA PHE A 76 -4.74 -0.71 -13.54
C PHE A 76 -3.79 -1.72 -14.17
N HIS A 77 -3.17 -1.29 -15.27
CA HIS A 77 -2.06 -1.99 -15.91
C HIS A 77 -0.94 -1.00 -16.22
N THR A 78 0.30 -1.49 -16.21
CA THR A 78 1.43 -0.68 -16.69
C THR A 78 1.36 -0.55 -18.21
N SER A 79 2.07 0.43 -18.76
CA SER A 79 2.50 0.37 -20.16
C SER A 79 3.47 -0.80 -20.34
N LYS A 80 3.76 -1.14 -21.60
CA LYS A 80 4.74 -2.18 -21.92
C LYS A 80 6.09 -1.87 -21.27
N GLN A 81 6.64 -2.86 -20.59
CA GLN A 81 7.93 -2.78 -19.90
C GLN A 81 8.98 -3.49 -20.74
N GLU A 82 9.82 -2.73 -21.46
CA GLU A 82 10.79 -3.26 -22.41
C GLU A 82 11.74 -4.28 -21.77
N ALA A 83 12.21 -4.01 -20.55
CA ALA A 83 13.10 -4.93 -19.82
C ALA A 83 12.41 -6.20 -19.32
N LEU A 84 11.10 -6.30 -19.44
CA LEU A 84 10.27 -7.47 -19.12
C LEU A 84 9.60 -8.03 -20.37
N ASP A 85 10.34 -8.13 -21.48
CA ASP A 85 9.89 -8.69 -22.76
C ASP A 85 8.63 -8.00 -23.32
N GLY A 86 8.47 -6.69 -23.05
CA GLY A 86 7.32 -5.90 -23.51
C GLY A 86 6.01 -6.22 -22.80
N ARG A 87 6.03 -6.89 -21.64
CA ARG A 87 4.84 -7.23 -20.85
C ARG A 87 4.20 -5.99 -20.26
N GLU A 88 2.88 -6.00 -20.17
CA GLU A 88 2.06 -5.10 -19.37
C GLU A 88 1.73 -5.81 -18.05
N LEU A 89 2.07 -5.22 -16.92
CA LEU A 89 1.83 -5.83 -15.60
C LEU A 89 0.52 -5.31 -15.03
N TYR A 90 -0.28 -6.22 -14.49
CA TYR A 90 -1.50 -5.91 -13.76
C TYR A 90 -1.18 -5.30 -12.39
N TRP A 91 -1.82 -4.15 -12.08
CA TRP A 91 -1.60 -3.37 -10.86
C TRP A 91 -2.89 -3.16 -10.08
N PRO A 92 -3.36 -4.11 -9.27
CA PRO A 92 -4.56 -3.98 -8.48
C PRO A 92 -4.48 -2.83 -7.46
N ARG A 93 -5.54 -2.02 -7.39
CA ARG A 93 -5.71 -0.95 -6.40
C ARG A 93 -7.13 -0.93 -5.88
N GLY A 94 -7.29 -0.88 -4.54
CA GLY A 94 -8.62 -0.90 -3.93
C GLY A 94 -9.50 0.28 -4.37
N HIS A 95 -10.71 -0.03 -4.87
CA HIS A 95 -11.74 0.90 -5.31
C HIS A 95 -12.97 0.79 -4.39
N MET A 96 -12.78 1.15 -3.13
CA MET A 96 -13.78 1.04 -2.06
C MET A 96 -13.32 1.77 -0.80
N LEU A 97 -14.20 1.93 0.19
CA LEU A 97 -13.81 2.43 1.51
C LEU A 97 -12.69 1.58 2.11
N GLY A 98 -11.63 2.23 2.55
CA GLY A 98 -10.37 1.63 2.99
C GLY A 98 -9.34 1.47 1.88
N GLY A 99 -9.74 1.66 0.61
CA GLY A 99 -8.85 1.51 -0.54
C GLY A 99 -8.11 0.17 -0.52
N SER A 100 -6.83 0.18 -0.86
CA SER A 100 -6.00 -1.02 -0.87
C SER A 100 -5.86 -1.71 0.51
N SER A 101 -6.10 -1.02 1.64
CA SER A 101 -6.13 -1.69 2.95
C SER A 101 -7.30 -2.67 3.12
N SER A 102 -8.35 -2.53 2.28
CA SER A 102 -9.49 -3.43 2.26
C SER A 102 -9.32 -4.63 1.31
N MET A 103 -8.20 -4.71 0.53
CA MET A 103 -7.93 -5.81 -0.38
C MET A 103 -6.52 -6.42 -0.29
N ASN A 104 -5.58 -5.79 0.42
CA ASN A 104 -4.19 -6.25 0.55
C ASN A 104 -4.06 -7.57 1.34
N ALA A 105 -2.85 -8.13 1.40
CA ALA A 105 -2.52 -9.31 2.21
C ALA A 105 -2.33 -9.01 3.71
N MET A 106 -2.76 -7.85 4.20
CA MET A 106 -2.79 -7.43 5.61
C MET A 106 -1.43 -7.39 6.33
N MET A 107 -0.32 -7.53 5.64
CA MET A 107 1.00 -7.47 6.24
C MET A 107 1.25 -6.06 6.82
N TRP A 108 1.68 -6.03 8.09
CA TRP A 108 2.00 -4.80 8.80
C TRP A 108 3.49 -4.72 9.07
N VAL A 109 4.21 -4.20 8.10
CA VAL A 109 5.67 -4.03 8.16
C VAL A 109 5.99 -2.54 8.03
N ARG A 110 6.73 -2.02 9.01
CA ARG A 110 7.02 -0.58 9.08
C ARG A 110 8.10 -0.14 8.09
N GLY A 111 9.09 -1.01 7.81
CA GLY A 111 10.32 -0.66 7.11
C GLY A 111 11.51 -0.50 8.06
N HIS A 112 12.68 -0.23 7.52
CA HIS A 112 13.95 -0.08 8.25
C HIS A 112 14.14 1.36 8.74
N ARG A 113 14.93 1.55 9.81
CA ARG A 113 15.33 2.88 10.30
C ARG A 113 15.86 3.79 9.19
N ASP A 114 16.76 3.26 8.37
CA ASP A 114 17.42 4.04 7.29
C ASP A 114 16.44 4.62 6.28
N ASP A 115 15.27 4.02 6.08
CA ASP A 115 14.26 4.55 5.18
C ASP A 115 13.74 5.90 5.67
N TYR A 116 13.50 6.01 6.97
CA TYR A 116 12.99 7.22 7.61
C TYR A 116 14.09 8.24 7.87
N ASP A 117 15.31 7.80 8.17
CA ASP A 117 16.44 8.71 8.31
C ASP A 117 16.74 9.37 6.94
N ALA A 118 16.64 8.63 5.83
CA ALA A 118 16.69 9.21 4.49
C ALA A 118 15.51 10.16 4.19
N TRP A 119 14.29 9.91 4.73
CA TRP A 119 13.21 10.90 4.67
C TRP A 119 13.54 12.15 5.49
N GLY A 120 14.21 11.99 6.63
CA GLY A 120 14.72 13.08 7.45
C GLY A 120 15.74 13.95 6.72
N GLU A 121 16.63 13.36 5.96
CA GLU A 121 17.57 14.07 5.09
C GLU A 121 16.84 14.87 3.99
N ALA A 122 15.87 14.23 3.32
CA ALA A 122 15.15 14.84 2.20
C ALA A 122 14.18 15.95 2.66
N ALA A 123 13.45 15.75 3.76
CA ALA A 123 12.32 16.60 4.14
C ALA A 123 12.46 17.28 5.52
N GLY A 124 13.46 16.88 6.34
CA GLY A 124 13.72 17.46 7.65
C GLY A 124 13.69 16.45 8.77
N HIS A 125 14.45 16.72 9.81
CA HIS A 125 14.65 15.81 10.96
C HIS A 125 13.33 15.26 11.54
N GLU A 126 12.26 16.02 11.48
CA GLU A 126 10.92 15.61 11.91
C GLU A 126 10.36 14.38 11.15
N TRP A 127 11.00 13.96 10.07
CA TRP A 127 10.68 12.76 9.30
C TRP A 127 11.64 11.59 9.55
N SER A 128 12.70 11.78 10.36
CA SER A 128 13.62 10.72 10.76
C SER A 128 12.92 9.66 11.61
N TYR A 129 13.53 8.47 11.72
CA TYR A 129 12.92 7.32 12.40
C TYR A 129 12.49 7.64 13.82
N ASP A 130 13.36 8.25 14.63
CA ASP A 130 13.10 8.50 16.06
C ASP A 130 11.91 9.44 16.27
N GLU A 131 11.72 10.43 15.39
CA GLU A 131 10.56 11.32 15.40
C GLU A 131 9.32 10.69 14.80
N PHE A 132 9.48 9.80 13.83
CA PHE A 132 8.36 9.24 13.07
C PHE A 132 7.74 8.00 13.73
N VAL A 133 8.51 7.22 14.49
CA VAL A 133 8.06 5.96 15.12
C VAL A 133 6.85 6.14 16.04
N ARG A 134 6.69 7.32 16.67
CA ARG A 134 5.53 7.63 17.52
C ARG A 134 4.19 7.53 16.78
N TYR A 135 4.17 7.81 15.48
CA TYR A 135 2.96 7.74 14.67
C TYR A 135 2.55 6.30 14.34
N PHE A 136 3.51 5.40 14.18
CA PHE A 136 3.22 3.97 14.12
C PHE A 136 2.56 3.51 15.42
N ARG A 137 3.18 3.79 16.56
CA ARG A 137 2.65 3.40 17.88
C ARG A 137 1.27 4.01 18.16
N ARG A 138 0.99 5.22 17.65
CA ARG A 138 -0.31 5.88 17.75
C ARG A 138 -1.39 5.15 16.93
N ALA A 139 -1.04 4.58 15.80
CA ALA A 139 -1.96 3.84 14.94
C ALA A 139 -2.24 2.41 15.45
N GLU A 140 -1.27 1.79 16.11
CA GLU A 140 -1.26 0.37 16.43
C GLU A 140 -1.97 0.02 17.72
N ARG A 141 -2.64 -1.14 17.69
CA ARG A 141 -3.08 -1.89 18.87
C ARG A 141 -2.60 -3.33 18.74
N TRP A 142 -1.43 -3.59 19.29
CA TRP A 142 -0.87 -4.92 19.31
C TRP A 142 -1.71 -5.86 20.18
N THR A 143 -1.95 -7.08 19.71
CA THR A 143 -2.76 -8.10 20.41
C THR A 143 -2.03 -9.44 20.57
N GLY A 144 -0.75 -9.50 20.19
CA GLY A 144 0.12 -10.63 20.48
C GLY A 144 0.66 -10.61 21.91
N HIS A 145 1.60 -11.51 22.20
CA HIS A 145 2.35 -11.44 23.45
C HIS A 145 3.08 -10.09 23.54
N THR A 146 3.00 -9.46 24.69
CA THR A 146 3.59 -8.14 24.92
C THR A 146 4.76 -8.28 25.88
N PRO A 147 6.02 -8.27 25.40
CA PRO A 147 7.19 -8.16 26.28
C PRO A 147 7.16 -6.81 27.01
N ALA A 148 7.96 -6.71 28.09
CA ALA A 148 8.03 -5.49 28.91
C ALA A 148 8.40 -4.23 28.09
N HIS A 149 9.12 -4.42 26.98
CA HIS A 149 9.56 -3.35 26.08
C HIS A 149 9.18 -3.65 24.62
N THR A 150 7.87 -3.78 24.34
CA THR A 150 7.42 -3.97 22.95
C THR A 150 7.65 -2.74 22.08
N VAL A 151 8.01 -2.96 20.81
CA VAL A 151 8.13 -1.90 19.80
C VAL A 151 6.76 -1.37 19.37
N TYR A 152 5.69 -2.15 19.55
CA TYR A 152 4.35 -1.81 19.08
C TYR A 152 3.59 -0.86 20.01
N GLY A 153 2.65 -0.12 19.42
CA GLY A 153 1.60 0.58 20.16
C GLY A 153 0.49 -0.38 20.63
N THR A 154 -0.18 -0.02 21.74
CA THR A 154 -1.19 -0.89 22.40
C THR A 154 -2.58 -0.28 22.45
N ALA A 155 -2.76 1.00 22.06
CA ALA A 155 -4.01 1.74 22.22
C ALA A 155 -4.61 2.29 20.93
N GLY A 156 -3.93 2.12 19.78
CA GLY A 156 -4.36 2.65 18.49
C GLY A 156 -5.61 1.98 17.92
N PRO A 157 -6.15 2.52 16.83
CA PRO A 157 -7.38 2.02 16.20
C PRO A 157 -7.16 0.78 15.34
N LEU A 158 -5.92 0.53 14.86
CA LEU A 158 -5.59 -0.62 14.03
C LEU A 158 -5.13 -1.79 14.89
N PHE A 159 -5.91 -2.86 14.87
CA PHE A 159 -5.52 -4.13 15.49
C PHE A 159 -4.42 -4.79 14.67
N ILE A 160 -3.30 -5.05 15.33
CA ILE A 160 -2.15 -5.77 14.78
C ILE A 160 -1.98 -7.04 15.61
N SER A 161 -1.86 -8.17 14.96
CA SER A 161 -1.72 -9.48 15.61
C SER A 161 -0.70 -10.36 14.88
N PRO A 162 -0.08 -11.34 15.55
CA PRO A 162 0.55 -12.44 14.85
C PRO A 162 -0.50 -13.24 14.06
N PRO A 163 -0.10 -14.11 13.11
CA PRO A 163 -0.99 -15.08 12.46
C PRO A 163 -1.71 -15.91 13.52
N ARG A 164 -3.03 -16.10 13.36
CA ARG A 164 -3.84 -16.72 14.41
C ARG A 164 -3.69 -18.24 14.46
N ASP A 165 -3.67 -18.88 13.32
CA ASP A 165 -3.50 -20.33 13.14
C ASP A 165 -2.55 -20.55 11.96
N PRO A 166 -1.23 -20.25 12.11
CA PRO A 166 -0.27 -20.43 11.03
C PRO A 166 -0.18 -21.90 10.63
N ASN A 167 0.11 -22.14 9.36
CA ASN A 167 0.35 -23.49 8.84
C ASN A 167 1.57 -24.13 9.49
N ALA A 168 1.56 -25.43 9.69
CA ALA A 168 2.71 -26.14 10.28
C ALA A 168 4.01 -25.98 9.45
N LEU A 169 3.88 -25.87 8.11
CA LEU A 169 5.01 -25.66 7.21
C LEU A 169 5.63 -24.26 7.33
N THR A 170 4.91 -23.31 7.92
CA THR A 170 5.47 -21.99 8.27
C THR A 170 6.55 -22.13 9.36
N GLY A 171 6.36 -23.05 10.31
CA GLY A 171 7.42 -23.43 11.27
C GLY A 171 8.65 -24.02 10.58
N ALA A 172 8.46 -24.90 9.59
CA ALA A 172 9.56 -25.45 8.82
C ALA A 172 10.34 -24.38 8.02
N PHE A 173 9.67 -23.35 7.51
CA PHE A 173 10.33 -22.19 6.90
C PHE A 173 11.19 -21.42 7.91
N MET A 174 10.67 -21.17 9.11
CA MET A 174 11.43 -20.50 10.18
C MET A 174 12.66 -21.33 10.58
N ASP A 175 12.52 -22.67 10.63
CA ASP A 175 13.64 -23.58 10.87
C ASP A 175 14.67 -23.52 9.74
N ALA A 176 14.24 -23.49 8.47
CA ALA A 176 15.13 -23.34 7.32
C ALA A 176 15.89 -21.99 7.34
N CYS A 177 15.24 -20.91 7.75
CA CYS A 177 15.91 -19.63 7.95
C CYS A 177 17.01 -19.72 9.00
N ARG A 178 16.76 -20.34 10.15
CA ARG A 178 17.78 -20.57 11.20
C ARG A 178 18.93 -21.45 10.72
N GLU A 179 18.66 -22.51 9.96
CA GLU A 179 19.69 -23.38 9.34
C GLU A 179 20.57 -22.59 8.36
N ALA A 180 19.99 -21.59 7.66
CA ALA A 180 20.71 -20.72 6.73
C ALA A 180 21.42 -19.53 7.40
N GLY A 181 21.40 -19.46 8.74
CA GLY A 181 22.03 -18.37 9.50
C GLY A 181 21.23 -17.04 9.46
N ILE A 182 19.92 -17.11 9.20
CA ILE A 182 19.01 -15.96 9.29
C ILE A 182 18.38 -15.97 10.69
N ASP A 183 18.65 -14.93 11.47
CA ASP A 183 18.19 -14.82 12.86
C ASP A 183 16.66 -14.71 12.95
N GLU A 184 16.07 -15.42 13.91
CA GLU A 184 14.66 -15.26 14.22
C GLU A 184 14.46 -14.04 15.13
N LEU A 185 13.60 -13.12 14.68
CA LEU A 185 13.30 -11.87 15.41
C LEU A 185 12.12 -12.08 16.34
N PRO A 186 12.21 -11.67 17.61
CA PRO A 186 11.08 -11.73 18.55
C PRO A 186 9.95 -10.78 18.16
N GLU A 187 10.29 -9.66 17.53
CA GLU A 187 9.37 -8.66 16.99
C GLU A 187 9.95 -8.07 15.69
N LEU A 188 9.22 -8.19 14.58
CA LEU A 188 9.69 -7.78 13.26
C LEU A 188 9.89 -6.27 13.13
N ASN A 189 9.03 -5.47 13.73
CA ASN A 189 8.94 -4.02 13.47
C ASN A 189 9.87 -3.17 14.35
N GLY A 190 11.03 -3.71 14.72
CA GLY A 190 12.13 -2.96 15.35
C GLY A 190 12.81 -1.96 14.41
N PRO A 191 13.80 -1.21 14.90
CA PRO A 191 14.58 -0.28 14.06
C PRO A 191 15.38 -1.00 12.96
N ASP A 192 15.90 -2.18 13.26
CA ASP A 192 16.48 -3.14 12.33
C ASP A 192 15.60 -4.38 12.31
N HIS A 193 15.17 -4.80 11.13
CA HIS A 193 14.36 -5.99 10.91
C HIS A 193 15.09 -7.04 10.07
N SER A 194 16.44 -7.01 10.04
CA SER A 194 17.27 -8.04 9.41
C SER A 194 17.08 -9.37 10.12
N GLY A 195 16.38 -10.32 9.50
CA GLY A 195 16.05 -11.60 10.10
C GLY A 195 14.70 -12.14 9.64
N CYS A 196 14.23 -13.23 10.24
CA CYS A 196 12.95 -13.85 9.92
C CYS A 196 11.96 -13.75 11.08
N ALA A 197 10.67 -13.67 10.75
CA ALA A 197 9.59 -13.64 11.74
C ALA A 197 8.27 -14.12 11.14
N LEU A 198 7.32 -14.49 11.99
CA LEU A 198 5.92 -14.55 11.60
C LEU A 198 5.41 -13.16 11.22
N THR A 199 4.67 -13.06 10.14
CA THR A 199 4.17 -11.78 9.61
C THR A 199 3.19 -11.11 10.57
N PRO A 200 3.45 -9.90 11.09
CA PRO A 200 2.43 -9.13 11.81
C PRO A 200 1.30 -8.71 10.87
N LEU A 201 0.05 -8.85 11.30
CA LEU A 201 -1.12 -8.72 10.44
C LEU A 201 -2.13 -7.69 10.94
N ASN A 202 -2.71 -6.91 10.02
CA ASN A 202 -3.90 -6.09 10.27
C ASN A 202 -5.14 -6.98 10.41
N GLN A 203 -5.25 -7.68 11.54
CA GLN A 203 -6.35 -8.57 11.83
C GLN A 203 -6.93 -8.36 13.22
N ARG A 204 -8.24 -8.58 13.32
CA ARG A 204 -8.96 -8.66 14.60
C ARG A 204 -9.77 -9.93 14.64
N ARG A 205 -9.44 -10.84 15.57
CA ARG A 205 -10.14 -12.14 15.72
C ARG A 205 -10.17 -12.95 14.43
N GLY A 206 -9.02 -13.04 13.72
CA GLY A 206 -8.87 -13.79 12.48
C GLY A 206 -9.52 -13.17 11.23
N ARG A 207 -10.00 -11.92 11.33
CA ARG A 207 -10.63 -11.19 10.21
C ARG A 207 -9.81 -9.95 9.87
N ARG A 208 -9.77 -9.59 8.57
CA ARG A 208 -9.19 -8.32 8.13
C ARG A 208 -9.67 -7.14 8.97
N TRP A 209 -8.76 -6.27 9.35
CA TRP A 209 -9.05 -5.01 10.05
C TRP A 209 -8.40 -3.85 9.30
N SER A 210 -9.10 -3.36 8.27
CA SER A 210 -8.63 -2.30 7.37
C SER A 210 -8.60 -0.92 8.03
N ALA A 211 -8.01 0.08 7.36
CA ALA A 211 -8.07 1.47 7.79
C ALA A 211 -9.52 1.98 7.93
N ALA A 212 -10.43 1.52 7.07
CA ALA A 212 -11.85 1.86 7.23
C ALA A 212 -12.48 1.22 8.48
N ASP A 213 -12.05 0.03 8.89
CA ASP A 213 -12.53 -0.59 10.13
C ASP A 213 -11.99 0.13 11.36
N GLY A 214 -10.70 0.46 11.36
CA GLY A 214 -10.05 1.13 12.50
C GLY A 214 -10.44 2.58 12.66
N TYR A 215 -10.50 3.34 11.59
CA TYR A 215 -10.69 4.79 11.63
C TYR A 215 -12.11 5.24 11.26
N LEU A 216 -12.65 4.79 10.11
CA LEU A 216 -13.94 5.32 9.64
C LEU A 216 -15.13 4.72 10.39
N ALA A 217 -15.09 3.45 10.79
CA ALA A 217 -16.22 2.83 11.46
C ALA A 217 -16.59 3.52 12.79
N PRO A 218 -15.63 3.94 13.64
CA PRO A 218 -15.90 4.77 14.80
C PRO A 218 -16.29 6.22 14.45
N ALA A 219 -15.56 6.85 13.52
CA ALA A 219 -15.72 8.26 13.17
C ALA A 219 -17.00 8.55 12.35
N GLY A 220 -17.50 7.59 11.57
CA GLY A 220 -18.65 7.77 10.68
C GLY A 220 -19.98 8.08 11.36
N ARG A 221 -20.02 8.06 12.71
CA ARG A 221 -21.18 8.49 13.52
C ARG A 221 -21.14 9.99 13.85
N ARG A 222 -20.02 10.65 13.63
CA ARG A 222 -19.84 12.07 13.96
C ARG A 222 -20.69 12.93 13.02
N PRO A 223 -21.39 13.94 13.54
CA PRO A 223 -22.28 14.79 12.73
C PRO A 223 -21.52 15.74 11.79
N ASN A 224 -20.24 15.96 12.07
CA ASN A 224 -19.35 16.84 11.31
C ASN A 224 -18.47 16.11 10.27
N LEU A 225 -18.69 14.79 10.06
CA LEU A 225 -18.03 13.99 9.04
C LEU A 225 -19.05 13.45 8.03
N ASP A 226 -18.96 13.88 6.79
CA ASP A 226 -19.70 13.32 5.67
C ASP A 226 -18.80 12.38 4.85
N ILE A 227 -19.27 11.15 4.60
CA ILE A 227 -18.59 10.15 3.76
C ILE A 227 -19.39 10.00 2.48
N LEU A 228 -18.81 10.45 1.37
CA LEU A 228 -19.42 10.45 0.04
C LEU A 228 -18.80 9.32 -0.77
N THR A 229 -19.58 8.28 -1.09
CA THR A 229 -19.15 7.12 -1.89
C THR A 229 -19.81 7.18 -3.27
N GLY A 230 -19.18 6.53 -4.26
CA GLY A 230 -19.60 6.64 -5.66
C GLY A 230 -19.37 8.06 -6.23
N ALA A 231 -18.42 8.79 -5.64
CA ALA A 231 -18.13 10.18 -5.98
C ALA A 231 -16.67 10.27 -6.51
N ARG A 232 -16.53 10.22 -7.83
CA ARG A 232 -15.21 10.31 -8.49
C ARG A 232 -14.83 11.77 -8.70
N VAL A 233 -13.81 12.25 -7.99
CA VAL A 233 -13.24 13.58 -8.23
C VAL A 233 -12.53 13.59 -9.59
N ARG A 234 -12.88 14.58 -10.41
CA ARG A 234 -12.36 14.77 -11.76
C ARG A 234 -11.28 15.84 -11.81
N ARG A 235 -11.50 16.97 -11.13
CA ARG A 235 -10.61 18.14 -11.15
C ARG A 235 -10.70 18.91 -9.84
N LEU A 236 -9.60 19.62 -9.56
CA LEU A 236 -9.54 20.63 -8.51
C LEU A 236 -10.11 21.96 -9.04
N ARG A 237 -10.74 22.72 -8.15
CA ARG A 237 -11.29 24.05 -8.47
C ARG A 237 -10.41 25.12 -7.86
N TYR A 238 -10.04 26.04 -8.71
CA TYR A 238 -9.32 27.26 -8.32
C TYR A 238 -10.30 28.34 -7.87
N ASP A 239 -9.82 29.28 -7.06
CA ASP A 239 -10.48 30.57 -6.84
C ASP A 239 -10.46 31.42 -8.13
N ALA A 240 -11.09 32.61 -8.07
CA ALA A 240 -11.17 33.52 -9.22
C ALA A 240 -9.79 34.08 -9.64
N ALA A 241 -8.82 34.17 -8.70
CA ALA A 241 -7.46 34.63 -9.00
C ALA A 241 -6.59 33.50 -9.61
N GLY A 242 -6.99 32.23 -9.48
CA GLY A 242 -6.20 31.08 -9.93
C GLY A 242 -5.04 30.71 -9.02
N GLU A 243 -4.99 31.26 -7.81
CA GLU A 243 -3.86 31.11 -6.88
C GLU A 243 -4.09 30.08 -5.78
N ARG A 244 -5.38 29.75 -5.54
CA ARG A 244 -5.77 28.86 -4.45
C ARG A 244 -6.74 27.78 -4.91
N ILE A 245 -6.56 26.55 -4.42
CA ILE A 245 -7.57 25.51 -4.55
C ILE A 245 -8.65 25.70 -3.47
N VAL A 246 -9.91 25.83 -3.93
CA VAL A 246 -11.08 26.10 -3.08
C VAL A 246 -12.12 24.98 -3.12
N GLY A 247 -11.87 23.89 -3.83
CA GLY A 247 -12.83 22.80 -3.92
C GLY A 247 -12.50 21.76 -4.97
N VAL A 248 -13.47 20.91 -5.25
CA VAL A 248 -13.36 19.84 -6.25
C VAL A 248 -14.64 19.73 -7.10
N GLU A 249 -14.48 19.22 -8.32
CA GLU A 249 -15.54 18.72 -9.19
C GLU A 249 -15.57 17.20 -9.10
N ALA A 250 -16.72 16.63 -8.79
CA ALA A 250 -16.86 15.19 -8.63
C ALA A 250 -18.17 14.70 -9.27
N ASP A 251 -18.09 13.52 -9.90
CA ASP A 251 -19.28 12.80 -10.36
C ASP A 251 -20.07 12.28 -9.16
N GLY A 252 -21.36 12.01 -9.35
CA GLY A 252 -22.21 11.42 -8.31
C GLY A 252 -22.57 12.37 -7.16
N VAL A 253 -22.10 13.63 -7.21
CA VAL A 253 -22.42 14.66 -6.22
C VAL A 253 -23.06 15.86 -6.92
N PRO A 254 -24.22 16.36 -6.46
CA PRO A 254 -24.82 17.56 -7.03
C PRO A 254 -23.96 18.81 -6.76
N GLY A 255 -23.50 19.45 -7.83
CA GLY A 255 -22.70 20.68 -7.76
C GLY A 255 -21.26 20.42 -7.27
N ALA A 256 -20.51 21.52 -7.18
CA ALA A 256 -19.12 21.47 -6.73
C ALA A 256 -19.04 21.47 -5.20
N LEU A 257 -18.10 20.71 -4.64
CA LEU A 257 -17.79 20.74 -3.21
C LEU A 257 -16.77 21.85 -2.93
N THR A 258 -16.98 22.62 -1.87
CA THR A 258 -16.11 23.75 -1.51
C THR A 258 -15.42 23.51 -0.17
N ALA A 259 -14.12 23.81 -0.12
CA ALA A 259 -13.28 23.81 1.08
C ALA A 259 -13.01 25.26 1.53
N ARG A 260 -13.23 25.57 2.81
CA ARG A 260 -12.83 26.85 3.42
C ARG A 260 -11.34 26.91 3.68
N ARG A 261 -10.76 25.78 4.11
CA ARG A 261 -9.35 25.69 4.52
C ARG A 261 -8.52 25.00 3.44
N GLU A 262 -8.67 23.68 3.27
CA GLU A 262 -7.83 22.93 2.34
C GLU A 262 -8.57 21.77 1.67
N VAL A 263 -8.11 21.44 0.47
CA VAL A 263 -8.33 20.15 -0.20
C VAL A 263 -7.08 19.29 0.06
N ILE A 264 -7.30 18.05 0.51
CA ILE A 264 -6.23 17.09 0.81
C ILE A 264 -6.39 15.88 -0.10
N LEU A 265 -5.45 15.68 -1.02
CA LEU A 265 -5.42 14.50 -1.87
C LEU A 265 -4.87 13.32 -1.08
N ALA A 266 -5.61 12.22 -1.08
CA ALA A 266 -5.29 10.94 -0.47
C ALA A 266 -5.66 9.79 -1.43
N ALA A 267 -5.56 10.05 -2.76
CA ALA A 267 -5.98 9.15 -3.81
C ALA A 267 -4.91 8.11 -4.20
N GLY A 268 -3.81 8.05 -3.44
CA GLY A 268 -2.70 7.11 -3.62
C GLY A 268 -1.73 7.51 -4.71
N ALA A 269 -0.63 6.75 -4.82
CA ALA A 269 0.49 7.08 -5.70
C ALA A 269 0.13 7.14 -7.20
N ILE A 270 -1.04 6.63 -7.58
CA ILE A 270 -1.54 6.72 -8.96
C ILE A 270 -2.56 7.87 -9.08
N GLY A 271 -3.54 7.93 -8.20
CA GLY A 271 -4.65 8.87 -8.32
C GLY A 271 -4.28 10.31 -7.98
N SER A 272 -3.40 10.55 -7.00
CA SER A 272 -3.01 11.90 -6.59
C SER A 272 -2.25 12.66 -7.68
N PRO A 273 -1.16 12.13 -8.30
CA PRO A 273 -0.53 12.81 -9.42
C PRO A 273 -1.45 12.95 -10.63
N HIS A 274 -2.31 11.98 -10.91
CA HIS A 274 -3.29 12.05 -12.00
C HIS A 274 -4.26 13.22 -11.81
N LEU A 275 -4.79 13.41 -10.59
CA LEU A 275 -5.65 14.56 -10.27
C LEU A 275 -4.91 15.91 -10.36
N LEU A 276 -3.65 15.97 -9.91
CA LEU A 276 -2.83 17.18 -10.06
C LEU A 276 -2.67 17.54 -11.54
N MET A 277 -2.27 16.59 -12.38
CA MET A 277 -2.06 16.81 -13.82
C MET A 277 -3.35 17.25 -14.52
N HIS A 278 -4.48 16.58 -14.29
CA HIS A 278 -5.78 16.97 -14.86
C HIS A 278 -6.33 18.30 -14.32
N SER A 279 -5.73 18.82 -13.26
CA SER A 279 -5.99 20.16 -12.72
C SER A 279 -5.00 21.22 -13.21
N GLY A 280 -4.10 20.86 -14.14
CA GLY A 280 -3.11 21.75 -14.72
C GLY A 280 -1.84 21.92 -13.88
N ILE A 281 -1.59 21.04 -12.88
CA ILE A 281 -0.41 21.05 -12.02
C ILE A 281 0.53 19.92 -12.47
N GLY A 282 1.66 20.26 -13.09
CA GLY A 282 2.58 19.25 -13.61
C GLY A 282 3.65 19.85 -14.53
N ASP A 283 4.33 18.97 -15.27
CA ASP A 283 5.25 19.37 -16.33
C ASP A 283 4.48 20.00 -17.51
N PRO A 284 4.78 21.25 -17.89
CA PRO A 284 4.01 21.95 -18.91
C PRO A 284 3.98 21.24 -20.28
N ASP A 285 5.05 20.58 -20.67
CA ASP A 285 5.13 19.94 -21.98
C ASP A 285 4.34 18.62 -21.99
N THR A 286 4.45 17.84 -20.93
CA THR A 286 3.62 16.63 -20.71
C THR A 286 2.13 16.97 -20.68
N LEU A 287 1.74 18.04 -19.98
CA LEU A 287 0.34 18.49 -19.93
C LEU A 287 -0.18 18.92 -21.29
N ARG A 288 0.58 19.75 -22.03
CA ARG A 288 0.21 20.19 -23.39
C ARG A 288 0.09 19.02 -24.36
N ALA A 289 1.02 18.06 -24.29
CA ALA A 289 0.97 16.85 -25.13
C ALA A 289 -0.30 16.01 -24.87
N ALA A 290 -0.83 16.05 -23.65
CA ALA A 290 -2.11 15.42 -23.29
C ALA A 290 -3.33 16.30 -23.54
N GLY A 291 -3.17 17.52 -24.10
CA GLY A 291 -4.29 18.47 -24.33
C GLY A 291 -4.78 19.16 -23.06
N ILE A 292 -3.98 19.17 -21.99
CA ILE A 292 -4.30 19.81 -20.72
C ILE A 292 -3.61 21.18 -20.64
N THR A 293 -4.34 22.22 -20.23
CA THR A 293 -3.75 23.56 -20.06
C THR A 293 -2.94 23.64 -18.77
N PRO A 294 -1.61 23.93 -18.85
CA PRO A 294 -0.78 24.12 -17.66
C PRO A 294 -1.21 25.37 -16.87
N ARG A 295 -1.24 25.24 -15.54
CA ARG A 295 -1.55 26.34 -14.60
C ARG A 295 -0.43 26.55 -13.59
N VAL A 296 0.11 25.47 -13.04
CA VAL A 296 1.21 25.48 -12.07
C VAL A 296 2.32 24.54 -12.57
N THR A 297 3.49 25.12 -12.78
CA THR A 297 4.66 24.34 -13.22
C THR A 297 5.21 23.54 -12.04
N SER A 298 5.14 22.23 -12.14
CA SER A 298 5.64 21.25 -11.16
C SER A 298 6.13 20.00 -11.90
N PRO A 299 7.34 20.03 -12.48
CA PRO A 299 7.81 19.00 -13.42
C PRO A 299 7.87 17.59 -12.82
N GLU A 300 8.10 17.50 -11.52
CA GLU A 300 8.25 16.22 -10.82
C GLU A 300 6.90 15.51 -10.51
N VAL A 301 5.76 16.12 -10.81
CA VAL A 301 4.45 15.45 -10.64
C VAL A 301 4.37 14.24 -11.56
N GLY A 302 4.16 13.07 -10.96
CA GLY A 302 4.12 11.78 -11.64
C GLY A 302 5.48 11.10 -11.80
N HIS A 303 6.59 11.80 -11.59
CA HIS A 303 7.95 11.24 -11.64
C HIS A 303 8.32 10.51 -10.33
N ASN A 304 9.50 9.88 -10.30
CA ASN A 304 10.01 9.12 -9.16
C ASN A 304 9.06 7.99 -8.71
N LEU A 305 8.32 7.39 -9.63
CA LEU A 305 7.52 6.21 -9.32
C LEU A 305 8.44 5.06 -8.92
N LYS A 306 8.31 4.59 -7.70
CA LYS A 306 8.99 3.41 -7.16
C LYS A 306 7.96 2.34 -6.85
N ASP A 307 8.33 1.08 -7.07
CA ASP A 307 7.53 -0.09 -6.70
C ASP A 307 8.43 -1.27 -6.38
N HIS A 308 7.96 -2.20 -5.57
CA HIS A 308 8.66 -3.44 -5.30
C HIS A 308 8.38 -4.46 -6.41
N LEU A 309 9.41 -4.85 -7.14
CA LEU A 309 9.36 -5.93 -8.11
C LEU A 309 9.61 -7.27 -7.41
N SER A 310 8.88 -8.30 -7.78
CA SER A 310 8.93 -9.60 -7.12
C SER A 310 8.86 -10.76 -8.10
N THR A 311 9.36 -11.91 -7.67
CA THR A 311 9.18 -13.20 -8.30
C THR A 311 8.87 -14.26 -7.26
N ALA A 312 8.53 -15.47 -7.69
CA ALA A 312 8.20 -16.58 -6.80
C ALA A 312 9.02 -17.84 -7.14
N VAL A 313 9.70 -18.39 -6.13
CA VAL A 313 10.22 -19.74 -6.16
C VAL A 313 9.16 -20.66 -5.59
N THR A 314 8.53 -21.46 -6.44
CA THR A 314 7.42 -22.34 -6.04
C THR A 314 7.79 -23.80 -6.24
N MET A 315 7.57 -24.61 -5.20
CA MET A 315 7.90 -26.04 -5.18
C MET A 315 6.65 -26.88 -4.90
N ARG A 316 6.51 -28.05 -5.56
CA ARG A 316 5.47 -29.03 -5.20
C ARG A 316 5.65 -29.47 -3.77
N CYS A 317 4.55 -29.57 -3.03
CA CYS A 317 4.53 -30.08 -1.68
C CYS A 317 4.13 -31.55 -1.64
N THR A 318 4.91 -32.36 -0.93
CA THR A 318 4.66 -33.81 -0.78
C THR A 318 3.57 -34.16 0.23
N CYS A 319 3.15 -33.16 1.04
CA CYS A 319 2.12 -33.37 2.05
C CYS A 319 0.86 -32.51 1.81
N PRO A 320 -0.35 -33.02 2.16
CA PRO A 320 -1.61 -32.34 1.89
C PRO A 320 -2.01 -31.31 2.96
N THR A 321 -1.01 -30.68 3.60
CA THR A 321 -1.26 -29.76 4.74
C THR A 321 -1.15 -28.28 4.36
N THR A 322 -1.10 -27.96 3.06
CA THR A 322 -1.04 -26.58 2.57
C THR A 322 -2.42 -25.89 2.59
N LEU A 323 -2.48 -24.62 2.19
CA LEU A 323 -3.75 -23.89 2.05
C LEU A 323 -4.53 -24.29 0.79
N THR A 324 -3.97 -25.13 -0.10
CA THR A 324 -4.66 -25.63 -1.30
C THR A 324 -5.90 -26.40 -0.86
N GLY A 325 -7.08 -26.04 -1.39
CA GLY A 325 -8.35 -26.67 -1.03
C GLY A 325 -8.86 -26.34 0.37
N ALA A 326 -8.35 -25.30 1.01
CA ALA A 326 -8.78 -24.90 2.36
C ALA A 326 -10.18 -24.25 2.41
N ASP A 327 -10.81 -23.92 1.28
CA ASP A 327 -12.11 -23.24 1.17
C ASP A 327 -13.30 -24.20 1.32
N THR A 328 -13.20 -25.16 2.23
CA THR A 328 -14.27 -26.13 2.54
C THR A 328 -15.39 -25.52 3.39
N PRO A 329 -16.64 -26.06 3.33
CA PRO A 329 -17.72 -25.64 4.22
C PRO A 329 -17.37 -25.76 5.71
N ALA A 330 -16.60 -26.77 6.10
CA ALA A 330 -16.16 -26.97 7.50
C ALA A 330 -15.21 -25.85 7.94
N ASN A 331 -14.25 -25.48 7.12
CA ASN A 331 -13.32 -24.37 7.40
C ASN A 331 -14.05 -23.02 7.40
N LEU A 332 -15.04 -22.83 6.53
CA LEU A 332 -15.88 -21.64 6.53
C LEU A 332 -16.69 -21.55 7.83
N ALA A 333 -17.30 -22.63 8.27
CA ALA A 333 -18.03 -22.69 9.54
C ALA A 333 -17.09 -22.39 10.73
N ARG A 334 -15.90 -22.99 10.76
CA ARG A 334 -14.88 -22.73 11.79
C ARG A 334 -14.45 -21.25 11.81
N PHE A 335 -14.27 -20.65 10.64
CA PHE A 335 -13.96 -19.22 10.52
C PHE A 335 -15.11 -18.35 11.01
N LEU A 336 -16.35 -18.61 10.58
CA LEU A 336 -17.52 -17.78 10.93
C LEU A 336 -17.83 -17.83 12.42
N LEU A 337 -17.79 -19.02 13.04
CA LEU A 337 -18.16 -19.25 14.44
C LEU A 337 -17.04 -18.88 15.41
N ALA A 338 -15.78 -19.25 15.09
CA ALA A 338 -14.66 -19.13 16.02
C ALA A 338 -13.59 -18.11 15.59
N GLY A 339 -13.59 -17.65 14.34
CA GLY A 339 -12.51 -16.84 13.76
C GLY A 339 -11.18 -17.62 13.76
N ARG A 340 -11.23 -18.90 13.44
CA ARG A 340 -10.11 -19.86 13.49
C ARG A 340 -9.99 -20.64 12.18
N GLY A 341 -8.86 -21.30 12.01
CA GLY A 341 -8.58 -22.21 10.90
C GLY A 341 -7.93 -21.51 9.70
N PRO A 342 -7.70 -22.25 8.59
CA PRO A 342 -6.87 -21.81 7.47
C PRO A 342 -7.41 -20.57 6.75
N LEU A 343 -8.69 -20.26 6.84
CA LEU A 343 -9.25 -19.03 6.25
C LEU A 343 -8.83 -17.75 7.00
N THR A 344 -8.21 -17.86 8.19
CA THR A 344 -7.59 -16.73 8.90
C THR A 344 -6.19 -16.39 8.38
N SER A 345 -5.59 -17.27 7.57
CA SER A 345 -4.30 -17.04 6.94
C SER A 345 -4.37 -15.86 5.96
N ASN A 346 -3.35 -15.02 6.00
CA ASN A 346 -3.16 -13.97 4.98
C ASN A 346 -2.38 -14.48 3.76
N VAL A 347 -2.13 -15.79 3.68
CA VAL A 347 -1.27 -16.47 2.70
C VAL A 347 0.23 -16.25 2.98
N ALA A 348 0.68 -15.03 3.18
CA ALA A 348 2.06 -14.63 3.46
C ALA A 348 2.35 -14.74 4.98
N GLU A 349 2.51 -15.96 5.50
CA GLU A 349 2.49 -16.22 6.95
C GLU A 349 3.80 -15.90 7.69
N ALA A 350 4.93 -15.93 6.98
CA ALA A 350 6.25 -15.57 7.51
C ALA A 350 7.07 -14.81 6.47
N VAL A 351 8.01 -14.01 6.95
CA VAL A 351 8.94 -13.22 6.13
C VAL A 351 10.37 -13.35 6.64
N ALA A 352 11.33 -13.17 5.74
CA ALA A 352 12.73 -12.97 6.10
C ALA A 352 13.30 -11.78 5.31
N PHE A 353 13.89 -10.83 6.02
CA PHE A 353 14.58 -9.67 5.46
C PHE A 353 16.08 -9.95 5.42
N VAL A 354 16.63 -9.99 4.21
CA VAL A 354 18.00 -10.43 3.97
C VAL A 354 18.75 -9.48 3.04
N ARG A 355 20.07 -9.54 3.09
CA ARG A 355 20.94 -8.77 2.19
C ARG A 355 21.25 -9.59 0.93
N SER A 356 21.22 -8.96 -0.25
CA SER A 356 21.59 -9.62 -1.52
C SER A 356 23.07 -9.95 -1.57
N ALA A 357 23.90 -9.13 -0.94
CA ALA A 357 25.35 -9.28 -0.89
C ALA A 357 25.90 -8.97 0.51
N PRO A 358 27.09 -9.50 0.87
CA PRO A 358 27.81 -9.09 2.08
C PRO A 358 28.16 -7.59 2.06
N GLY A 359 28.17 -6.95 3.24
CA GLY A 359 28.61 -5.56 3.40
C GLY A 359 27.54 -4.50 3.15
N LEU A 360 26.31 -4.90 2.86
CA LEU A 360 25.17 -3.96 2.88
C LEU A 360 24.78 -3.65 4.32
N ASP A 361 24.51 -2.39 4.63
CA ASP A 361 24.13 -1.94 5.98
C ASP A 361 22.74 -2.44 6.38
N ALA A 362 21.79 -2.46 5.43
CA ALA A 362 20.41 -2.86 5.65
C ALA A 362 19.96 -3.93 4.64
N PRO A 363 18.90 -4.70 4.93
CA PRO A 363 18.35 -5.67 3.99
C PRO A 363 17.79 -4.96 2.76
N ASP A 364 18.02 -5.55 1.58
CA ASP A 364 17.52 -5.07 0.29
C ASP A 364 16.63 -6.10 -0.42
N LEU A 365 16.40 -7.24 0.23
CA LEU A 365 15.50 -8.31 -0.21
C LEU A 365 14.56 -8.74 0.91
N GLU A 366 13.32 -9.09 0.55
CA GLU A 366 12.38 -9.80 1.40
C GLU A 366 12.05 -11.15 0.79
N LEU A 367 12.05 -12.20 1.62
CA LEU A 367 11.58 -13.53 1.29
C LEU A 367 10.26 -13.76 2.00
N ILE A 368 9.18 -13.96 1.23
CA ILE A 368 7.80 -14.13 1.75
C ILE A 368 7.42 -15.60 1.65
N PHE A 369 7.15 -16.26 2.77
CA PHE A 369 6.70 -17.64 2.77
C PHE A 369 5.18 -17.76 2.71
N ALA A 370 4.69 -18.54 1.73
CA ALA A 370 3.29 -18.90 1.58
C ALA A 370 3.13 -20.42 1.49
N PRO A 371 2.34 -21.06 2.38
CA PRO A 371 2.07 -22.50 2.32
C PRO A 371 1.00 -22.84 1.28
N VAL A 372 1.19 -22.33 0.06
CA VAL A 372 0.33 -22.54 -1.11
C VAL A 372 1.10 -22.15 -2.37
N PRO A 373 0.83 -22.75 -3.56
CA PRO A 373 1.29 -22.19 -4.82
C PRO A 373 0.64 -20.81 -5.04
N PHE A 374 1.46 -19.77 -5.11
CA PHE A 374 1.00 -18.40 -5.37
C PHE A 374 1.49 -17.99 -6.76
N ILE A 375 0.64 -18.21 -7.77
CA ILE A 375 0.95 -18.02 -9.20
C ILE A 375 -0.02 -16.99 -9.77
N ASP A 376 0.47 -16.09 -10.64
CA ASP A 376 -0.33 -15.06 -11.31
C ASP A 376 -1.19 -14.26 -10.30
N HIS A 377 -0.56 -13.67 -9.30
CA HIS A 377 -1.25 -12.93 -8.23
C HIS A 377 -2.25 -13.77 -7.39
N GLY A 378 -2.18 -15.10 -7.47
CA GLY A 378 -3.16 -16.00 -6.88
C GLY A 378 -4.47 -16.10 -7.69
N LEU A 379 -4.48 -15.61 -8.93
CA LEU A 379 -5.61 -15.71 -9.86
C LEU A 379 -5.67 -17.08 -10.54
N THR A 380 -4.55 -17.79 -10.64
CA THR A 380 -4.49 -19.18 -11.08
C THR A 380 -4.76 -20.11 -9.89
N PRO A 381 -5.96 -20.75 -9.80
CA PRO A 381 -6.26 -21.65 -8.69
C PRO A 381 -5.30 -22.84 -8.67
N PRO A 382 -4.66 -23.13 -7.51
CA PRO A 382 -3.77 -24.28 -7.41
C PRO A 382 -4.54 -25.60 -7.51
N THR A 383 -4.07 -26.49 -8.38
CA THR A 383 -4.61 -27.86 -8.55
C THR A 383 -3.82 -28.89 -7.75
N GLU A 384 -2.61 -28.55 -7.33
CA GLU A 384 -1.70 -29.40 -6.56
C GLU A 384 -1.25 -28.66 -5.29
N HIS A 385 -0.78 -29.40 -4.30
CA HIS A 385 -0.15 -28.82 -3.11
C HIS A 385 1.24 -28.27 -3.45
N GLY A 386 1.56 -27.11 -2.94
CA GLY A 386 2.85 -26.46 -3.14
C GLY A 386 3.17 -25.43 -2.05
N LEU A 387 4.43 -25.03 -2.04
CA LEU A 387 4.97 -23.98 -1.17
C LEU A 387 5.60 -22.91 -2.03
N THR A 388 5.43 -21.66 -1.66
CA THR A 388 6.03 -20.52 -2.36
C THR A 388 6.93 -19.72 -1.42
N ILE A 389 8.13 -19.37 -1.90
CA ILE A 389 8.93 -18.29 -1.34
C ILE A 389 8.95 -17.16 -2.37
N GLY A 390 8.21 -16.09 -2.11
CA GLY A 390 8.27 -14.86 -2.89
C GLY A 390 9.59 -14.14 -2.62
N VAL A 391 10.25 -13.67 -3.67
CA VAL A 391 11.48 -12.88 -3.59
C VAL A 391 11.17 -11.46 -4.02
N VAL A 392 11.38 -10.50 -3.15
CA VAL A 392 11.02 -9.10 -3.33
C VAL A 392 12.26 -8.21 -3.30
N LEU A 393 12.42 -7.36 -4.30
CA LEU A 393 13.43 -6.31 -4.32
C LEU A 393 12.92 -5.09 -3.54
N LEU A 394 13.52 -4.78 -2.39
CA LEU A 394 13.05 -3.73 -1.48
C LEU A 394 13.53 -2.32 -1.83
N GLN A 395 14.71 -2.18 -2.43
CA GLN A 395 15.30 -0.88 -2.76
C GLN A 395 15.67 -0.81 -4.24
N PRO A 396 14.67 -0.67 -5.15
CA PRO A 396 14.95 -0.59 -6.57
C PRO A 396 15.73 0.70 -6.91
N ALA A 397 16.82 0.56 -7.67
CA ALA A 397 17.49 1.68 -8.30
C ALA A 397 16.63 2.24 -9.44
N SER A 398 15.97 1.37 -10.18
CA SER A 398 15.01 1.72 -11.22
C SER A 398 13.87 2.60 -10.71
N SER A 399 13.39 3.48 -11.58
CA SER A 399 12.22 4.33 -11.28
C SER A 399 11.43 4.61 -12.54
N GLY A 400 10.14 4.81 -12.37
CA GLY A 400 9.22 5.09 -13.44
C GLY A 400 8.50 6.43 -13.29
N ARG A 401 7.38 6.54 -13.99
CA ARG A 401 6.54 7.74 -14.00
C ARG A 401 5.09 7.43 -14.33
N ILE A 402 4.23 8.36 -13.96
CA ILE A 402 2.81 8.39 -14.33
C ILE A 402 2.56 9.62 -15.18
N THR A 403 1.85 9.46 -16.29
CA THR A 403 1.45 10.57 -17.17
C THR A 403 -0.03 10.46 -17.53
N PRO A 404 -0.72 11.56 -17.90
CA PRO A 404 -2.08 11.49 -18.38
C PRO A 404 -2.14 10.80 -19.74
N ALA A 405 -3.17 10.00 -20.00
CA ALA A 405 -3.38 9.38 -21.30
C ALA A 405 -3.97 10.34 -22.34
N GLY A 406 -4.72 11.34 -21.87
CA GLY A 406 -5.40 12.36 -22.68
C GLY A 406 -5.93 13.48 -21.79
N SER A 407 -6.80 14.35 -22.33
CA SER A 407 -7.37 15.50 -21.60
C SER A 407 -8.61 15.16 -20.75
N ASP A 408 -9.23 14.00 -20.96
CA ASP A 408 -10.37 13.55 -20.16
C ASP A 408 -9.87 12.89 -18.87
N PRO A 409 -10.25 13.40 -17.67
CA PRO A 409 -9.94 12.75 -16.40
C PRO A 409 -10.55 11.35 -16.24
N ALA A 410 -11.47 10.96 -17.13
CA ALA A 410 -12.03 9.61 -17.16
C ALA A 410 -11.05 8.58 -17.72
N ASP A 411 -10.16 9.00 -18.61
CA ASP A 411 -9.10 8.17 -19.13
C ASP A 411 -8.16 7.78 -18.00
N GLY A 412 -7.77 6.51 -17.95
CA GLY A 412 -6.80 6.06 -16.96
C GLY A 412 -5.43 6.69 -17.18
N PRO A 413 -4.58 6.80 -16.16
CA PRO A 413 -3.19 7.24 -16.35
C PRO A 413 -2.39 6.20 -17.15
N ARG A 414 -1.37 6.66 -17.88
CA ARG A 414 -0.29 5.80 -18.36
C ARG A 414 0.68 5.58 -17.21
N ILE A 415 0.91 4.31 -16.87
CA ILE A 415 1.79 3.91 -15.77
C ILE A 415 3.02 3.24 -16.40
N ASP A 416 4.12 3.96 -16.45
CA ASP A 416 5.41 3.42 -16.83
C ASP A 416 6.22 3.16 -15.56
N ALA A 417 6.28 1.90 -15.14
CA ALA A 417 6.95 1.53 -13.90
C ALA A 417 8.47 1.62 -13.98
N GLY A 418 9.04 1.57 -15.21
CA GLY A 418 10.47 1.65 -15.45
C GLY A 418 11.25 0.48 -14.85
N TYR A 419 10.63 -0.70 -14.74
CA TYR A 419 11.26 -1.86 -14.13
C TYR A 419 12.54 -2.28 -14.85
N LEU A 420 13.57 -2.63 -14.06
CA LEU A 420 14.87 -3.10 -14.52
C LEU A 420 15.59 -2.14 -15.50
N THR A 421 15.29 -0.85 -15.43
CA THR A 421 16.08 0.18 -16.16
C THR A 421 17.49 0.30 -15.60
N ASP A 422 17.72 -0.16 -14.35
CA ASP A 422 19.03 -0.41 -13.76
C ASP A 422 19.24 -1.92 -13.60
N GLU A 423 20.29 -2.44 -14.24
CA GLU A 423 20.62 -3.87 -14.21
C GLU A 423 21.01 -4.39 -12.80
N ALA A 424 21.39 -3.51 -11.88
CA ALA A 424 21.69 -3.92 -10.50
C ALA A 424 20.46 -4.54 -9.83
N ASP A 425 19.27 -4.10 -10.21
CA ASP A 425 18.02 -4.63 -9.66
C ASP A 425 17.83 -6.10 -10.01
N LEU A 426 18.11 -6.47 -11.27
CA LEU A 426 18.02 -7.87 -11.71
C LEU A 426 19.03 -8.76 -10.99
N ARG A 427 20.29 -8.31 -10.83
CA ARG A 427 21.34 -9.07 -10.10
C ARG A 427 20.93 -9.35 -8.65
N ARG A 428 20.29 -8.37 -7.97
CA ARG A 428 19.78 -8.55 -6.60
C ARG A 428 18.65 -9.56 -6.55
N ILE A 429 17.72 -9.53 -7.52
CA ILE A 429 16.63 -10.52 -7.60
C ILE A 429 17.19 -11.92 -7.82
N VAL A 430 18.17 -12.11 -8.72
CA VAL A 430 18.86 -13.40 -8.92
C VAL A 430 19.47 -13.90 -7.59
N ALA A 431 20.17 -13.03 -6.87
CA ALA A 431 20.71 -13.39 -5.56
C ALA A 431 19.63 -13.81 -4.56
N GLY A 432 18.47 -13.15 -4.60
CA GLY A 432 17.31 -13.51 -3.78
C GLY A 432 16.72 -14.86 -4.14
N VAL A 433 16.61 -15.19 -5.44
CA VAL A 433 16.19 -16.52 -5.89
C VAL A 433 17.13 -17.61 -5.39
N ARG A 434 18.45 -17.40 -5.51
CA ARG A 434 19.44 -18.36 -4.98
C ARG A 434 19.32 -18.58 -3.47
N LYS A 435 18.98 -17.54 -2.71
CA LYS A 435 18.67 -17.68 -1.27
C LYS A 435 17.41 -18.50 -1.02
N ALA A 436 16.35 -18.28 -1.78
CA ALA A 436 15.11 -19.06 -1.67
C ALA A 436 15.35 -20.55 -2.05
N GLU A 437 16.14 -20.83 -3.08
CA GLU A 437 16.57 -22.19 -3.45
C GLU A 437 17.31 -22.86 -2.30
N ASN A 438 18.24 -22.16 -1.66
CA ASN A 438 18.96 -22.67 -0.49
C ASN A 438 18.03 -23.03 0.67
N LEU A 439 17.00 -22.23 0.94
CA LEU A 439 16.00 -22.53 1.98
C LEU A 439 15.23 -23.81 1.64
N PHE A 440 14.80 -23.98 0.38
CA PHE A 440 14.08 -25.19 -0.04
C PHE A 440 14.94 -26.46 -0.03
N THR A 441 16.24 -26.34 -0.28
CA THR A 441 17.17 -27.49 -0.25
C THR A 441 17.71 -27.80 1.15
N GLY A 442 17.49 -26.92 2.13
CA GLY A 442 17.83 -27.09 3.53
C GLY A 442 17.07 -28.26 4.18
N ARG A 443 17.59 -28.81 5.26
CA ARG A 443 17.03 -30.00 5.96
C ARG A 443 15.61 -29.78 6.45
N ALA A 444 15.27 -28.56 6.83
CA ALA A 444 13.96 -28.24 7.38
C ALA A 444 12.84 -28.25 6.33
N LEU A 445 13.09 -27.83 5.07
CA LEU A 445 12.07 -27.77 4.02
C LEU A 445 12.18 -28.89 2.98
N SER A 446 13.37 -29.42 2.69
CA SER A 446 13.54 -30.43 1.63
C SER A 446 12.68 -31.69 1.79
N PRO A 447 12.33 -32.19 3.01
CA PRO A 447 11.43 -33.35 3.12
C PRO A 447 10.02 -33.11 2.63
N TYR A 448 9.61 -31.84 2.53
CA TYR A 448 8.26 -31.43 2.13
C TYR A 448 8.13 -31.02 0.66
N THR A 449 9.23 -31.07 -0.10
CA THR A 449 9.25 -30.58 -1.50
C THR A 449 9.72 -31.65 -2.47
N SER A 450 9.23 -31.63 -3.71
CA SER A 450 9.56 -32.64 -4.71
C SER A 450 9.92 -32.12 -6.11
N GLY A 451 9.82 -30.83 -6.38
CA GLY A 451 10.18 -30.26 -7.68
C GLY A 451 9.55 -28.91 -7.93
N PRO A 452 9.99 -28.18 -8.97
CA PRO A 452 9.51 -26.84 -9.28
C PRO A 452 8.07 -26.83 -9.79
N MET A 453 7.38 -25.69 -9.61
CA MET A 453 6.04 -25.40 -10.08
C MET A 453 5.94 -23.99 -10.66
N GLY A 454 4.87 -23.76 -11.45
CA GLY A 454 4.54 -22.43 -11.99
C GLY A 454 5.63 -21.94 -12.94
N HIS A 455 5.99 -20.67 -12.80
CA HIS A 455 7.02 -20.03 -13.65
C HIS A 455 8.45 -20.28 -13.20
N TYR A 456 8.64 -20.90 -12.04
CA TYR A 456 9.98 -21.19 -11.54
C TYR A 456 10.58 -22.40 -12.29
N PRO A 457 11.72 -22.24 -13.02
CA PRO A 457 12.26 -23.27 -13.90
C PRO A 457 12.98 -24.41 -13.14
N GLY A 458 13.20 -24.26 -11.84
CA GLY A 458 14.11 -25.11 -11.06
C GLY A 458 15.49 -24.48 -10.94
N VAL A 459 16.43 -25.24 -10.39
CA VAL A 459 17.83 -24.82 -10.27
C VAL A 459 18.51 -24.91 -11.64
N VAL A 460 18.73 -23.77 -12.27
CA VAL A 460 19.31 -23.60 -13.61
C VAL A 460 20.47 -22.60 -13.57
N GLY A 461 21.19 -22.42 -14.67
CA GLY A 461 22.20 -21.38 -14.80
C GLY A 461 21.62 -19.96 -14.74
N ASP A 462 22.44 -18.95 -14.47
CA ASP A 462 21.97 -17.57 -14.31
C ASP A 462 21.34 -17.00 -15.60
N ASP A 463 21.86 -17.31 -16.78
CA ASP A 463 21.29 -16.84 -18.06
C ASP A 463 19.87 -17.38 -18.26
N GLU A 464 19.66 -18.67 -17.99
CA GLU A 464 18.34 -19.28 -18.09
C GLU A 464 17.37 -18.75 -17.02
N LEU A 465 17.87 -18.54 -15.80
CA LEU A 465 17.10 -17.93 -14.73
C LEU A 465 16.68 -16.50 -15.11
N ILE A 466 17.59 -15.67 -15.62
CA ILE A 466 17.31 -14.31 -16.05
C ILE A 466 16.25 -14.28 -17.15
N ALA A 467 16.34 -15.17 -18.14
CA ALA A 467 15.33 -15.28 -19.20
C ALA A 467 13.95 -15.64 -18.60
N SER A 468 13.88 -16.59 -17.67
CA SER A 468 12.64 -16.92 -16.96
C SER A 468 12.10 -15.74 -16.12
N LEU A 469 12.98 -15.00 -15.44
CA LEU A 469 12.60 -13.86 -14.61
C LEU A 469 11.95 -12.74 -15.44
N ARG A 470 12.48 -12.40 -16.62
CA ARG A 470 11.89 -11.39 -17.50
C ARG A 470 10.44 -11.72 -17.87
N GLY A 471 10.15 -13.01 -18.09
CA GLY A 471 8.81 -13.53 -18.38
C GLY A 471 7.88 -13.64 -17.16
N SER A 472 8.39 -13.59 -15.91
CA SER A 472 7.60 -13.94 -14.72
C SER A 472 7.63 -12.91 -13.58
N LEU A 473 8.50 -11.89 -13.65
CA LEU A 473 8.53 -10.84 -12.63
C LEU A 473 7.20 -10.08 -12.58
N GLU A 474 6.76 -9.74 -11.35
CA GLU A 474 5.47 -9.11 -11.05
C GLU A 474 5.63 -7.99 -10.02
N THR A 475 4.67 -7.08 -10.00
CA THR A 475 4.57 -6.07 -8.94
C THR A 475 4.21 -6.70 -7.60
N LEU A 476 4.73 -6.14 -6.49
CA LEU A 476 4.20 -6.41 -5.14
C LEU A 476 3.19 -5.34 -4.68
N TYR A 477 2.67 -4.53 -5.62
CA TYR A 477 1.57 -3.57 -5.39
C TYR A 477 1.93 -2.39 -4.46
N HIS A 478 3.17 -1.91 -4.48
CA HIS A 478 3.67 -0.89 -3.56
C HIS A 478 4.07 0.45 -4.25
N PRO A 479 3.28 1.01 -5.21
CA PRO A 479 3.66 2.27 -5.86
C PRO A 479 3.77 3.41 -4.86
N THR A 480 4.87 4.20 -4.97
CA THR A 480 5.18 5.36 -4.13
C THR A 480 5.88 6.47 -4.93
N GLY A 481 6.07 7.63 -4.33
CA GLY A 481 7.07 8.61 -4.74
C GLY A 481 6.62 9.64 -5.79
N THR A 482 5.46 9.47 -6.41
CA THR A 482 4.98 10.26 -7.56
C THR A 482 4.59 11.72 -7.27
N CYS A 483 4.58 12.13 -5.99
CA CYS A 483 4.40 13.50 -5.51
C CYS A 483 5.38 13.77 -4.36
N ARG A 484 6.65 13.31 -4.50
CA ARG A 484 7.62 13.26 -3.41
C ARG A 484 7.70 14.56 -2.62
N MET A 485 7.81 14.42 -1.29
CA MET A 485 8.11 15.54 -0.41
C MET A 485 9.61 15.83 -0.38
N GLY A 486 9.96 17.08 -0.08
CA GLY A 486 11.36 17.46 0.08
C GLY A 486 11.54 18.94 0.36
N ARG A 487 12.77 19.31 0.77
CA ARG A 487 13.20 20.71 0.95
C ARG A 487 13.66 21.34 -0.35
N ASP A 488 14.08 20.53 -1.31
CA ASP A 488 14.53 20.98 -2.62
C ASP A 488 13.37 21.57 -3.44
N ARG A 489 13.72 22.47 -4.38
CA ARG A 489 12.74 23.14 -5.23
C ARG A 489 12.04 22.22 -6.22
N GLY A 490 12.63 21.07 -6.56
CA GLY A 490 12.06 20.07 -7.46
C GLY A 490 10.99 19.21 -6.79
N SER A 491 10.95 19.12 -5.44
CA SER A 491 9.92 18.32 -4.77
C SER A 491 8.52 18.87 -5.03
N VAL A 492 7.55 17.96 -5.25
CA VAL A 492 6.15 18.31 -5.51
C VAL A 492 5.49 18.91 -4.28
N THR A 493 5.79 18.34 -3.10
CA THR A 493 5.30 18.85 -1.84
C THR A 493 6.44 19.31 -0.93
N ASP A 494 6.16 20.31 -0.09
CA ASP A 494 7.07 20.74 0.96
C ASP A 494 7.08 19.74 2.14
N PRO A 495 7.97 19.90 3.15
CA PRO A 495 8.00 19.04 4.33
C PRO A 495 6.70 19.02 5.15
N ARG A 496 5.81 19.98 4.95
CA ARG A 496 4.47 19.99 5.55
C ARG A 496 3.40 19.39 4.61
N LEU A 497 3.82 18.76 3.51
CA LEU A 497 2.99 18.09 2.51
C LEU A 497 2.08 19.04 1.71
N ARG A 498 2.35 20.34 1.70
CA ARG A 498 1.65 21.33 0.88
C ARG A 498 2.20 21.28 -0.55
N VAL A 499 1.31 21.29 -1.52
CA VAL A 499 1.70 21.34 -2.94
C VAL A 499 2.34 22.69 -3.24
N ARG A 500 3.53 22.68 -3.84
CA ARG A 500 4.26 23.89 -4.18
C ARG A 500 3.57 24.65 -5.32
N GLY A 501 3.58 25.97 -5.24
CA GLY A 501 3.06 26.86 -6.29
C GLY A 501 1.54 27.08 -6.28
N VAL A 502 0.80 26.48 -5.33
CA VAL A 502 -0.63 26.72 -5.18
C VAL A 502 -1.04 26.63 -3.72
N ALA A 503 -1.89 27.56 -3.25
CA ALA A 503 -2.39 27.53 -1.88
C ALA A 503 -3.59 26.59 -1.71
N GLY A 504 -3.88 26.17 -0.47
CA GLY A 504 -5.08 25.40 -0.11
C GLY A 504 -5.10 23.95 -0.59
N LEU A 505 -3.94 23.37 -0.91
CA LEU A 505 -3.79 22.00 -1.40
C LEU A 505 -2.65 21.25 -0.71
N ARG A 506 -2.94 20.02 -0.28
CA ARG A 506 -1.94 19.04 0.19
C ARG A 506 -2.09 17.71 -0.53
N VAL A 507 -1.00 16.92 -0.52
CA VAL A 507 -1.03 15.50 -0.84
C VAL A 507 -0.60 14.72 0.39
N VAL A 508 -1.39 13.71 0.77
CA VAL A 508 -1.14 12.89 1.95
C VAL A 508 -1.46 11.44 1.63
N ASP A 509 -0.54 10.75 1.01
CA ASP A 509 -0.58 9.31 0.73
C ASP A 509 0.82 8.81 0.35
N ALA A 510 0.94 7.57 -0.14
CA ALA A 510 2.22 6.99 -0.51
C ALA A 510 2.97 7.75 -1.62
N SER A 511 2.29 8.61 -2.40
CA SER A 511 2.94 9.41 -3.44
C SER A 511 3.98 10.40 -2.90
N VAL A 512 3.84 10.83 -1.64
CA VAL A 512 4.76 11.82 -1.06
C VAL A 512 6.05 11.23 -0.51
N MET A 513 6.17 9.91 -0.41
CA MET A 513 7.37 9.23 0.08
C MET A 513 8.56 9.56 -0.84
N PRO A 514 9.68 10.10 -0.33
CA PRO A 514 10.86 10.38 -1.16
C PRO A 514 11.49 9.10 -1.72
N ASN A 515 11.55 8.07 -0.89
CA ASN A 515 12.00 6.72 -1.21
C ASN A 515 10.98 5.70 -0.74
N ILE A 516 10.92 4.55 -1.42
CA ILE A 516 10.14 3.40 -0.98
C ILE A 516 10.79 2.78 0.27
N THR A 517 9.97 2.32 1.21
CA THR A 517 10.46 1.71 2.46
C THR A 517 10.81 0.23 2.27
N ARG A 518 11.79 -0.28 3.02
CA ARG A 518 12.16 -1.71 3.08
C ARG A 518 11.10 -2.51 3.84
N GLY A 519 9.93 -2.65 3.23
CA GLY A 519 8.77 -3.31 3.82
C GLY A 519 7.51 -3.01 3.03
N HIS A 520 6.37 -2.99 3.71
CA HIS A 520 5.07 -2.82 3.05
C HIS A 520 4.53 -1.40 3.22
N THR A 521 4.05 -0.78 2.14
CA THR A 521 3.69 0.64 2.11
C THR A 521 2.46 1.03 2.94
N HIS A 522 1.67 0.05 3.43
CA HIS A 522 0.45 0.36 4.21
C HIS A 522 0.75 0.99 5.57
N ALA A 523 1.65 0.40 6.37
CA ALA A 523 2.00 0.93 7.68
C ALA A 523 2.63 2.34 7.60
N PRO A 524 3.64 2.59 6.74
CA PRO A 524 4.18 3.93 6.51
C PRO A 524 3.12 4.96 6.08
N THR A 525 2.20 4.58 5.19
CA THR A 525 1.11 5.47 4.73
C THR A 525 0.18 5.88 5.87
N VAL A 526 -0.15 4.94 6.76
CA VAL A 526 -0.98 5.23 7.93
C VAL A 526 -0.25 6.17 8.90
N ALA A 527 1.02 5.89 9.21
CA ALA A 527 1.81 6.73 10.11
C ALA A 527 2.03 8.15 9.55
N LEU A 528 2.29 8.23 8.22
CA LEU A 528 2.38 9.50 7.49
C LEU A 528 1.08 10.31 7.61
N ALA A 529 -0.07 9.67 7.48
CA ALA A 529 -1.37 10.35 7.59
C ALA A 529 -1.68 10.77 9.04
N GLU A 530 -1.23 10.01 10.06
CA GLU A 530 -1.29 10.42 11.47
C GLU A 530 -0.47 11.70 11.72
N LYS A 531 0.75 11.76 11.17
CA LYS A 531 1.59 12.96 11.22
C LYS A 531 0.97 14.12 10.46
N ALA A 532 0.48 13.88 9.25
CA ALA A 532 -0.14 14.91 8.42
C ALA A 532 -1.37 15.55 9.10
N ALA A 533 -2.19 14.76 9.78
CA ALA A 533 -3.33 15.28 10.54
C ALA A 533 -2.87 16.24 11.67
N GLU A 534 -1.72 16.00 12.29
CA GLU A 534 -1.11 16.90 13.28
C GLU A 534 -0.65 18.20 12.60
N LEU A 535 0.09 18.09 11.49
CA LEU A 535 0.57 19.24 10.71
C LEU A 535 -0.58 20.15 10.22
N VAL A 536 -1.68 19.55 9.73
CA VAL A 536 -2.88 20.30 9.28
C VAL A 536 -3.52 21.08 10.45
N ARG A 537 -3.59 20.48 11.64
CA ARG A 537 -4.14 21.14 12.84
C ARG A 537 -3.25 22.27 13.34
N GLU A 538 -1.95 22.10 13.28
CA GLU A 538 -0.97 23.13 13.65
C GLU A 538 -1.09 24.35 12.74
N ASP A 539 -1.10 24.14 11.41
CA ASP A 539 -1.24 25.23 10.44
C ASP A 539 -2.58 25.99 10.62
N ALA A 540 -3.64 25.27 10.93
CA ALA A 540 -4.95 25.87 11.18
C ALA A 540 -4.97 26.78 12.44
N ARG A 541 -4.15 26.48 13.46
CA ARG A 541 -4.00 27.32 14.67
C ARG A 541 -3.13 28.54 14.44
N GLN A 542 -2.15 28.47 13.54
CA GLN A 542 -1.24 29.57 13.22
C GLN A 542 -1.85 30.57 12.24
N GLY A 543 -2.80 30.14 11.41
CA GLY A 543 -3.50 30.98 10.43
C GLY A 543 -4.83 31.57 10.90
N SER A 544 -5.22 31.28 12.15
CA SER A 544 -6.35 31.91 12.86
C SER A 544 -5.81 32.94 13.83
#